data_ffa42571a39fc13a4e1dc4afd6a8f4f7
#
_entry.id   ffa42571a39fc13a4e1dc4afd6a8f4f7
#
_cell.length_a   1.000
_cell.length_b   1.000
_cell.length_c   1.000
_cell.angle_alpha   90.00
_cell.angle_beta   90.00
_cell.angle_gamma   90.00
#
_symmetry.space_group_name_H-M   'P 1'
#
loop_
_entity.id
_entity.type
_entity.pdbx_description
1 polymer ?
#
loop_
_entity_poly.entity_id
_entity_poly.type
_entity_poly.pdbx_seq_one_letter_code
_entity_poly.pdbx_strand_id
1 'polypeptide(L)'
;MLTRLTPMLWTNDLAGTIAFYTEQLQFQLDEYNSDWGWCHLHCDNVALMFARPNDHAHYDGKPGFTGSFYIYTEKTDELWNQLSTSVIISYPIENFPHGMREFAILDNNGYMLQFGRELREEERES
;
A
#
# COMPACT_ATOMS: atom_id res chain seq x y z
N MET A 1 -21.89 -16.02 2.96
CA MET A 1 -21.58 -14.80 2.21
C MET A 1 -20.25 -14.20 2.68
N LEU A 2 -19.36 -13.91 1.75
CA LEU A 2 -18.10 -13.23 2.06
C LEU A 2 -18.38 -11.73 2.16
N THR A 3 -17.78 -11.05 3.15
CA THR A 3 -18.09 -9.64 3.42
C THR A 3 -16.95 -8.68 3.09
N ARG A 4 -15.72 -9.11 3.20
CA ARG A 4 -14.56 -8.29 2.83
C ARG A 4 -13.30 -9.13 2.88
N LEU A 5 -12.22 -8.58 2.34
CA LEU A 5 -10.89 -9.17 2.43
C LEU A 5 -9.95 -8.10 3.00
N THR A 6 -9.16 -8.48 3.99
CA THR A 6 -8.15 -7.60 4.57
C THR A 6 -6.82 -8.31 4.55
N PRO A 7 -5.85 -7.85 3.75
CA PRO A 7 -4.51 -8.44 3.79
C PRO A 7 -3.88 -8.31 5.18
N MET A 8 -3.23 -9.36 5.65
CA MET A 8 -2.44 -9.34 6.87
C MET A 8 -0.98 -9.56 6.50
N LEU A 9 -0.18 -8.53 6.64
CA LEU A 9 1.20 -8.49 6.16
C LEU A 9 2.16 -8.55 7.35
N TRP A 10 3.33 -9.14 7.14
CA TRP A 10 4.34 -9.22 8.19
C TRP A 10 5.24 -8.01 8.19
N THR A 11 5.67 -7.61 9.39
CA THR A 11 6.63 -6.52 9.58
C THR A 11 7.48 -6.80 10.81
N ASN A 12 8.75 -6.45 10.74
CA ASN A 12 9.64 -6.45 11.91
C ASN A 12 9.65 -5.08 12.61
N ASP A 13 8.98 -4.08 12.02
CA ASP A 13 8.96 -2.72 12.54
C ASP A 13 7.52 -2.20 12.53
N LEU A 14 6.75 -2.61 13.52
CA LEU A 14 5.34 -2.24 13.58
C LEU A 14 5.17 -0.73 13.77
N ALA A 15 5.97 -0.11 14.65
CA ALA A 15 5.90 1.32 14.89
C ALA A 15 6.22 2.13 13.64
N GLY A 16 7.27 1.74 12.91
CA GLY A 16 7.64 2.40 11.65
C GLY A 16 6.59 2.19 10.57
N THR A 17 5.93 1.03 10.55
CA THR A 17 4.86 0.74 9.61
C THR A 17 3.64 1.63 9.88
N ILE A 18 3.24 1.75 11.14
CA ILE A 18 2.14 2.64 11.52
C ILE A 18 2.47 4.09 11.12
N ALA A 19 3.68 4.54 11.41
CA ALA A 19 4.11 5.89 11.05
C ALA A 19 4.06 6.11 9.53
N PHE A 20 4.57 5.15 8.75
CA PHE A 20 4.56 5.26 7.30
C PHE A 20 3.14 5.40 6.75
N TYR A 21 2.24 4.52 7.18
CA TYR A 21 0.88 4.51 6.63
C TYR A 21 0.05 5.69 7.10
N THR A 22 0.23 6.14 8.35
CA THR A 22 -0.54 7.29 8.85
C THR A 22 0.02 8.62 8.35
N GLU A 23 1.33 8.77 8.29
CA GLU A 23 1.96 10.04 7.93
C GLU A 23 2.09 10.23 6.42
N GLN A 24 2.49 9.18 5.69
CA GLN A 24 2.70 9.28 4.25
C GLN A 24 1.43 9.00 3.44
N LEU A 25 0.62 8.01 3.85
CA LEU A 25 -0.51 7.55 3.05
C LEU A 25 -1.86 7.96 3.63
N GLN A 26 -1.88 8.67 4.75
CA GLN A 26 -3.10 9.21 5.36
C GLN A 26 -4.06 8.11 5.84
N PHE A 27 -3.56 6.93 6.14
CA PHE A 27 -4.35 5.89 6.77
C PHE A 27 -4.66 6.26 8.22
N GLN A 28 -5.73 5.72 8.75
CA GLN A 28 -6.09 5.85 10.16
C GLN A 28 -5.78 4.55 10.87
N LEU A 29 -5.19 4.65 12.06
CA LEU A 29 -4.94 3.49 12.90
C LEU A 29 -6.24 3.19 13.66
N ASP A 30 -6.82 2.02 13.39
CA ASP A 30 -8.07 1.60 14.03
C ASP A 30 -7.84 0.86 15.33
N GLU A 31 -6.89 -0.09 15.30
CA GLU A 31 -6.54 -0.90 16.46
C GLU A 31 -5.05 -1.19 16.48
N TYR A 32 -4.51 -1.26 17.69
CA TYR A 32 -3.10 -1.56 17.92
C TYR A 32 -2.99 -2.40 19.18
N ASN A 33 -2.33 -3.55 19.06
CA ASN A 33 -2.05 -4.39 20.23
C ASN A 33 -0.55 -4.70 20.26
N SER A 34 0.17 -4.04 21.17
CA SER A 34 1.61 -4.18 21.24
C SER A 34 2.04 -5.58 21.75
N ASP A 35 1.23 -6.22 22.55
CA ASP A 35 1.55 -7.55 23.08
C ASP A 35 1.50 -8.60 21.97
N TRP A 36 0.50 -8.50 21.10
CA TRP A 36 0.38 -9.39 19.94
C TRP A 36 1.26 -8.96 18.78
N GLY A 37 1.69 -7.69 18.79
CA GLY A 37 2.43 -7.14 17.66
C GLY A 37 1.58 -7.02 16.41
N TRP A 38 0.39 -6.43 16.54
CA TRP A 38 -0.60 -6.38 15.47
C TRP A 38 -1.28 -5.02 15.42
N CYS A 39 -1.64 -4.59 14.21
CA CYS A 39 -2.45 -3.40 14.03
C CYS A 39 -3.40 -3.54 12.83
N HIS A 40 -4.44 -2.73 12.83
CA HIS A 40 -5.39 -2.59 11.74
C HIS A 40 -5.43 -1.11 11.33
N LEU A 41 -5.29 -0.86 10.04
CA LEU A 41 -5.27 0.48 9.47
C LEU A 41 -6.27 0.54 8.32
N HIS A 42 -6.89 1.71 8.11
CA HIS A 42 -7.73 1.89 6.93
C HIS A 42 -7.59 3.31 6.37
N CYS A 43 -7.91 3.44 5.09
CA CYS A 43 -8.08 4.72 4.40
C CYS A 43 -9.22 4.53 3.40
N ASP A 44 -10.29 5.29 3.58
CA ASP A 44 -11.52 5.12 2.78
C ASP A 44 -11.97 3.65 2.81
N ASN A 45 -12.06 3.00 1.66
CA ASN A 45 -12.51 1.60 1.57
C ASN A 45 -11.36 0.59 1.56
N VAL A 46 -10.14 1.04 1.82
CA VAL A 46 -8.96 0.17 1.81
C VAL A 46 -8.52 -0.09 3.25
N ALA A 47 -8.34 -1.36 3.58
CA ALA A 47 -7.89 -1.76 4.91
C ALA A 47 -6.73 -2.74 4.82
N LEU A 48 -5.81 -2.63 5.75
CA LEU A 48 -4.64 -3.49 5.87
C LEU A 48 -4.40 -3.81 7.33
N MET A 49 -3.88 -4.99 7.58
CA MET A 49 -3.38 -5.38 8.89
C MET A 49 -1.89 -5.69 8.79
N PHE A 50 -1.17 -5.39 9.84
CA PHE A 50 0.23 -5.76 9.97
C PHE A 50 0.44 -6.50 11.29
N ALA A 51 1.32 -7.50 11.24
CA ALA A 51 1.62 -8.30 12.42
C ALA A 51 3.11 -8.65 12.41
N ARG A 52 3.69 -8.73 13.62
CA ARG A 52 5.01 -9.34 13.75
C ARG A 52 4.85 -10.85 13.53
N PRO A 53 5.74 -11.47 12.75
CA PRO A 53 5.69 -12.92 12.61
C PRO A 53 6.00 -13.59 13.96
N ASN A 54 5.48 -14.80 14.15
CA ASN A 54 5.76 -15.55 15.39
C ASN A 54 7.21 -16.06 15.35
N ASP A 55 7.66 -16.58 16.51
CA ASP A 55 9.05 -17.03 16.68
C ASP A 55 9.43 -18.22 15.79
N HIS A 56 8.45 -18.92 15.22
CA HIS A 56 8.68 -20.05 14.34
C HIS A 56 8.73 -19.65 12.86
N ALA A 57 8.39 -18.43 12.55
CA ALA A 57 8.39 -17.93 11.16
C ALA A 57 9.81 -17.55 10.74
N HIS A 58 10.16 -17.89 9.51
CA HIS A 58 11.43 -17.46 8.90
C HIS A 58 11.19 -16.24 8.04
N TYR A 59 11.14 -15.07 8.70
CA TYR A 59 10.91 -13.80 8.03
C TYR A 59 12.16 -12.94 8.11
N ASP A 60 12.72 -12.58 6.95
CA ASP A 60 13.96 -11.83 6.83
C ASP A 60 13.73 -10.32 6.73
N GLY A 61 12.52 -9.86 6.92
CA GLY A 61 12.16 -8.43 6.84
C GLY A 61 11.80 -7.96 5.44
N LYS A 62 11.68 -8.87 4.48
CA LYS A 62 11.31 -8.56 3.10
C LYS A 62 10.09 -9.35 2.68
N PRO A 63 9.24 -8.80 1.78
CA PRO A 63 8.10 -9.55 1.27
C PRO A 63 8.52 -10.85 0.61
N GLY A 64 7.83 -11.94 0.96
CA GLY A 64 8.12 -13.26 0.42
C GLY A 64 7.08 -13.76 -0.58
N PHE A 65 5.98 -13.03 -0.79
CA PHE A 65 4.99 -13.42 -1.79
C PHE A 65 5.25 -12.69 -3.11
N THR A 66 4.75 -13.26 -4.19
CA THR A 66 4.86 -12.63 -5.51
C THR A 66 3.59 -11.86 -5.81
N GLY A 67 3.74 -10.59 -6.18
CA GLY A 67 2.61 -9.73 -6.50
C GLY A 67 2.68 -8.39 -5.81
N SER A 68 1.59 -7.65 -5.90
CA SER A 68 1.47 -6.31 -5.37
C SER A 68 0.04 -6.06 -4.93
N PHE A 69 -0.18 -4.91 -4.31
CA PHE A 69 -1.54 -4.47 -3.98
C PHE A 69 -1.91 -3.32 -4.90
N TYR A 70 -2.94 -3.52 -5.71
CA TYR A 70 -3.41 -2.50 -6.63
C TYR A 70 -4.58 -1.76 -6.00
N ILE A 71 -4.38 -0.46 -5.82
CA ILE A 71 -5.34 0.42 -5.15
C ILE A 71 -5.89 1.40 -6.18
N TYR A 72 -7.21 1.38 -6.37
CA TYR A 72 -7.86 2.28 -7.32
C TYR A 72 -8.15 3.61 -6.64
N THR A 73 -7.79 4.70 -7.31
CA THR A 73 -8.08 6.05 -6.83
C THR A 73 -8.22 7.01 -8.00
N GLU A 74 -9.27 7.82 -7.99
CA GLU A 74 -9.43 8.86 -9.01
C GLU A 74 -8.42 10.00 -8.83
N LYS A 75 -7.81 10.09 -7.65
CA LYS A 75 -6.86 11.16 -7.31
C LYS A 75 -5.41 10.73 -7.50
N THR A 76 -5.16 9.97 -8.55
CA THR A 76 -3.84 9.40 -8.84
C THR A 76 -2.77 10.49 -8.98
N ASP A 77 -3.06 11.57 -9.73
CA ASP A 77 -2.10 12.65 -9.93
C ASP A 77 -1.80 13.42 -8.65
N GLU A 78 -2.83 13.72 -7.86
CA GLU A 78 -2.64 14.42 -6.59
C GLU A 78 -1.81 13.58 -5.62
N LEU A 79 -2.08 12.28 -5.58
CA LEU A 79 -1.34 11.35 -4.73
C LEU A 79 0.12 11.23 -5.18
N TRP A 80 0.37 11.18 -6.49
CA TRP A 80 1.72 11.19 -7.02
C TRP A 80 2.48 12.44 -6.60
N ASN A 81 1.84 13.61 -6.72
CA ASN A 81 2.48 14.87 -6.32
C ASN A 81 2.80 14.88 -4.82
N GLN A 82 1.95 14.28 -4.02
CA GLN A 82 2.16 14.20 -2.57
C GLN A 82 3.31 13.25 -2.21
N LEU A 83 3.43 12.12 -2.90
CA LEU A 83 4.32 11.03 -2.50
C LEU A 83 5.66 11.02 -3.23
N SER A 84 5.75 11.60 -4.41
CA SER A 84 6.88 11.38 -5.34
C SER A 84 8.25 11.75 -4.76
N THR A 85 8.31 12.63 -3.77
CA THR A 85 9.59 13.05 -3.16
C THR A 85 9.79 12.53 -1.75
N SER A 86 8.82 11.79 -1.19
CA SER A 86 8.87 11.40 0.22
C SER A 86 8.90 9.89 0.46
N VAL A 87 8.67 9.08 -0.58
CA VAL A 87 8.66 7.63 -0.45
C VAL A 87 9.51 7.00 -1.57
N ILE A 88 9.79 5.71 -1.43
CA ILE A 88 10.54 4.98 -2.46
C ILE A 88 9.59 4.70 -3.62
N ILE A 89 9.98 5.16 -4.81
CA ILE A 89 9.18 4.97 -6.03
C ILE A 89 9.65 3.68 -6.73
N SER A 90 8.70 2.78 -6.98
CA SER A 90 8.96 1.59 -7.77
C SER A 90 8.94 1.93 -9.26
N TYR A 91 7.90 2.62 -9.73
CA TYR A 91 7.89 3.22 -11.07
C TYR A 91 7.03 4.50 -11.06
N PRO A 92 7.42 5.48 -11.91
CA PRO A 92 6.74 6.78 -11.90
C PRO A 92 5.38 6.74 -12.58
N ILE A 93 4.61 7.79 -12.35
CA ILE A 93 3.27 7.91 -12.96
C ILE A 93 3.37 8.06 -14.47
N GLU A 94 2.58 7.27 -15.18
CA GLU A 94 2.50 7.26 -16.64
C GLU A 94 1.13 6.76 -17.06
N ASN A 95 0.80 7.00 -18.33
CA ASN A 95 -0.32 6.36 -18.99
C ASN A 95 0.19 5.05 -19.60
N PHE A 96 -0.38 3.93 -19.18
CA PHE A 96 0.09 2.61 -19.62
C PHE A 96 -0.79 2.03 -20.72
N PRO A 97 -0.21 1.18 -21.60
CA PRO A 97 -0.96 0.58 -22.70
C PRO A 97 -2.17 -0.25 -22.27
N HIS A 98 -2.18 -0.73 -21.03
CA HIS A 98 -3.31 -1.51 -20.51
C HIS A 98 -4.49 -0.65 -20.06
N GLY A 99 -4.46 0.65 -20.33
CA GLY A 99 -5.60 1.53 -20.11
C GLY A 99 -5.64 2.23 -18.76
N MET A 100 -4.53 2.24 -18.03
CA MET A 100 -4.47 2.82 -16.69
C MET A 100 -3.44 3.93 -16.62
N ARG A 101 -3.74 4.95 -15.83
CA ARG A 101 -2.75 5.93 -15.38
C ARG A 101 -2.39 5.56 -13.96
N GLU A 102 -1.13 5.18 -13.74
CA GLU A 102 -0.73 4.61 -12.46
C GLU A 102 0.73 4.86 -12.14
N PHE A 103 1.06 4.67 -10.86
CA PHE A 103 2.42 4.62 -10.36
C PHE A 103 2.49 3.57 -9.26
N ALA A 104 3.71 3.24 -8.84
CA ALA A 104 3.89 2.31 -7.73
C ALA A 104 4.97 2.79 -6.78
N ILE A 105 4.75 2.50 -5.51
CA ILE A 105 5.70 2.79 -4.44
C ILE A 105 6.04 1.52 -3.70
N LEU A 106 7.10 1.57 -2.91
CA LEU A 106 7.38 0.56 -1.90
C LEU A 106 7.12 1.18 -0.52
N ASP A 107 6.46 0.42 0.33
CA ASP A 107 6.29 0.88 1.72
C ASP A 107 7.59 0.65 2.50
N ASN A 108 7.57 0.93 3.80
CA ASN A 108 8.74 0.79 4.66
C ASN A 108 9.21 -0.66 4.83
N ASN A 109 8.40 -1.63 4.44
CA ASN A 109 8.74 -3.06 4.51
C ASN A 109 9.14 -3.62 3.14
N GLY A 110 8.97 -2.84 2.07
CA GLY A 110 9.21 -3.30 0.72
C GLY A 110 7.98 -3.85 0.00
N TYR A 111 6.80 -3.78 0.60
CA TYR A 111 5.57 -4.17 -0.10
C TYR A 111 5.26 -3.15 -1.19
N MET A 112 4.91 -3.67 -2.38
CA MET A 112 4.61 -2.81 -3.52
C MET A 112 3.13 -2.43 -3.50
N LEU A 113 2.88 -1.12 -3.51
CA LEU A 113 1.55 -0.55 -3.63
C LEU A 113 1.45 0.18 -4.96
N GLN A 114 0.48 -0.21 -5.77
CA GLN A 114 0.19 0.46 -7.03
C GLN A 114 -1.05 1.33 -6.82
N PHE A 115 -1.03 2.54 -7.37
CA PHE A 115 -2.17 3.45 -7.32
C PHE A 115 -2.52 3.83 -8.74
N GLY A 116 -3.80 3.67 -9.11
CA GLY A 116 -4.18 3.91 -10.47
C GLY A 116 -5.65 4.20 -10.68
N ARG A 117 -5.93 4.73 -11.87
CA ARG A 117 -7.28 4.95 -12.37
C ARG A 117 -7.32 4.61 -13.86
N GLU A 118 -8.50 4.38 -14.36
CA GLU A 118 -8.66 4.22 -15.80
C GLU A 118 -8.30 5.52 -16.50
N LEU A 119 -7.74 5.40 -17.69
CA LEU A 119 -7.48 6.55 -18.56
C LEU A 119 -8.80 7.20 -18.95
N ARG A 120 -8.81 8.53 -18.97
CA ARG A 120 -9.93 9.30 -19.49
C ARG A 120 -9.92 9.24 -21.01
N GLU A 121 -11.06 9.56 -21.62
CA GLU A 121 -11.20 9.52 -23.10
C GLU A 121 -10.08 10.31 -23.77
N GLU A 122 -9.82 11.54 -23.31
CA GLU A 122 -8.82 12.43 -23.88
C GLU A 122 -7.37 11.96 -23.64
N GLU A 123 -7.17 11.02 -22.74
CA GLU A 123 -5.84 10.47 -22.44
C GLU A 123 -5.54 9.22 -23.26
N ARG A 124 -6.55 8.67 -23.93
CA ARG A 124 -6.38 7.46 -24.73
C ARG A 124 -5.85 7.84 -26.09
N GLU A 125 -4.87 7.09 -26.57
CA GLU A 125 -4.35 7.28 -27.91
C GLU A 125 -5.36 6.76 -28.93
N SER A 126 -5.52 7.51 -29.98
CA SER A 126 -6.40 7.14 -31.10
C SER A 126 -5.74 6.12 -32.03
#